data_491bf084432c564910b998fcdf75473e
#
_entry.id   491bf084432c564910b998fcdf75473e
#
_cell.length_a   1.000
_cell.length_b   1.000
_cell.length_c   1.000
_cell.angle_alpha   90.00
_cell.angle_beta   90.00
_cell.angle_gamma   90.00
#
_symmetry.space_group_name_H-M   'P 1'
#
loop_
_entity.id
_entity.type
_entity.pdbx_description
1 polymer ?
#
loop_
_entity_poly.entity_id
_entity_poly.type
_entity_poly.pdbx_seq_one_letter_code
_entity_poly.pdbx_strand_id
1 'polypeptide(L)'
;MVTGVSGSGKTTMVLESLIPALQAKISGHDLPEHVKSIEADGIRQVKLIDASPIGINVRSTVATYANVHDELRKVFAKTPDAKKHGYKDGDFSYNTGKLRCPTCDGTGVISLDVQFLPDVDIPCPDCRGSRYSKVAGSIRRENAAGEFHSLPELMDMDINSALDACADLKLISQRLRVLRDLGLGYLTLGEETPSLSGGEAQRLKLASEMGRGQSDSVFVFDEPTIGLHPSDVMTLLNVFQSLIDHGATVIVIEHDLDVIRNADYIIDMGPGGGSEGGRIVATGTPAQIRAAKDSATGRFI
;
A
#
# COMPACT_ATOMS: atom_id res chain seq x y z
N MET A 1 -12.17 5.96 15.00
CA MET A 1 -12.52 6.85 13.88
C MET A 1 -12.40 8.31 14.30
N VAL A 2 -11.76 9.15 13.50
CA VAL A 2 -11.71 10.60 13.68
C VAL A 2 -12.42 11.23 12.51
N THR A 3 -13.45 12.03 12.78
CA THR A 3 -14.30 12.66 11.77
C THR A 3 -14.58 14.13 12.13
N GLY A 4 -15.37 14.81 11.33
CA GLY A 4 -15.74 16.22 11.50
C GLY A 4 -15.64 17.01 10.21
N VAL A 5 -16.05 18.27 10.24
CA VAL A 5 -16.05 19.14 9.05
C VAL A 5 -14.64 19.34 8.47
N SER A 6 -14.56 19.72 7.20
CA SER A 6 -13.26 20.00 6.56
C SER A 6 -12.57 21.18 7.30
N GLY A 7 -11.25 21.05 7.51
CA GLY A 7 -10.47 22.06 8.23
C GLY A 7 -10.69 22.11 9.75
N SER A 8 -11.39 21.13 10.34
CA SER A 8 -11.61 21.09 11.81
C SER A 8 -10.38 20.61 12.60
N GLY A 9 -9.26 20.28 11.94
CA GLY A 9 -8.01 19.91 12.62
C GLY A 9 -7.83 18.39 12.82
N LYS A 10 -8.59 17.53 12.13
CA LYS A 10 -8.47 16.06 12.23
C LYS A 10 -7.05 15.57 11.94
N THR A 11 -6.53 15.95 10.79
CA THR A 11 -5.18 15.57 10.34
C THR A 11 -4.12 16.08 11.31
N THR A 12 -4.19 17.35 11.73
CA THR A 12 -3.28 17.94 12.72
C THR A 12 -3.33 17.20 14.06
N MET A 13 -4.51 16.86 14.56
CA MET A 13 -4.63 16.10 15.81
C MET A 13 -3.98 14.70 15.69
N VAL A 14 -4.20 14.02 14.59
CA VAL A 14 -3.71 12.64 14.44
C VAL A 14 -2.26 12.62 13.96
N LEU A 15 -1.92 13.32 12.87
CA LEU A 15 -0.59 13.21 12.25
C LEU A 15 0.46 14.06 12.96
N GLU A 16 0.10 15.23 13.49
CA GLU A 16 1.06 16.13 14.13
C GLU A 16 1.11 15.97 15.65
N SER A 17 0.10 15.36 16.28
CA SER A 17 0.07 15.18 17.74
C SER A 17 0.09 13.72 18.15
N LEU A 18 -0.89 12.90 17.74
CA LEU A 18 -1.03 11.52 18.21
C LEU A 18 0.11 10.63 17.72
N ILE A 19 0.41 10.62 16.42
CA ILE A 19 1.49 9.77 15.86
C ILE A 19 2.84 10.14 16.46
N PRO A 20 3.31 11.41 16.48
CA PRO A 20 4.57 11.77 17.08
C PRO A 20 4.64 11.45 18.58
N ALA A 21 3.54 11.61 19.33
CA ALA A 21 3.48 11.26 20.73
C ALA A 21 3.60 9.75 20.98
N LEU A 22 2.93 8.91 20.16
CA LEU A 22 3.06 7.46 20.20
C LEU A 22 4.50 7.03 19.86
N GLN A 23 5.10 7.60 18.82
CA GLN A 23 6.49 7.32 18.43
C GLN A 23 7.47 7.72 19.52
N ALA A 24 7.30 8.88 20.16
CA ALA A 24 8.11 9.33 21.28
C ALA A 24 8.01 8.37 22.46
N LYS A 25 6.80 7.95 22.85
CA LYS A 25 6.59 6.96 23.92
C LYS A 25 7.24 5.62 23.60
N ILE A 26 7.10 5.11 22.37
CA ILE A 26 7.70 3.84 21.94
C ILE A 26 9.23 3.90 21.95
N SER A 27 9.80 5.02 21.53
CA SER A 27 11.25 5.21 21.41
C SER A 27 11.91 5.73 22.70
N GLY A 28 11.12 6.08 23.73
CA GLY A 28 11.62 6.65 24.99
C GLY A 28 12.14 8.08 24.84
N HIS A 29 11.64 8.85 23.87
CA HIS A 29 11.94 10.26 23.67
C HIS A 29 10.92 11.18 24.37
N ASP A 30 11.24 12.46 24.48
CA ASP A 30 10.33 13.48 24.99
C ASP A 30 9.11 13.63 24.07
N LEU A 31 7.95 13.90 24.67
CA LEU A 31 6.72 14.19 23.95
C LEU A 31 6.84 15.53 23.20
N PRO A 32 6.11 15.70 22.08
CA PRO A 32 5.98 17.00 21.42
C PRO A 32 5.51 18.08 22.43
N GLU A 33 6.02 19.30 22.35
CA GLU A 33 5.75 20.39 23.30
C GLU A 33 4.27 20.66 23.57
N HIS A 34 3.43 20.46 22.55
CA HIS A 34 1.98 20.67 22.62
C HIS A 34 1.21 19.45 23.16
N VAL A 35 1.88 18.32 23.42
CA VAL A 35 1.28 17.09 23.95
C VAL A 35 1.62 16.95 25.43
N LYS A 36 0.61 17.06 26.29
CA LYS A 36 0.80 17.00 27.74
C LYS A 36 1.11 15.60 28.26
N SER A 37 0.43 14.59 27.76
CA SER A 37 0.58 13.20 28.17
C SER A 37 0.01 12.25 27.13
N ILE A 38 0.49 11.01 27.12
CA ILE A 38 -0.07 9.93 26.31
C ILE A 38 -0.09 8.62 27.11
N GLU A 39 -1.20 7.91 27.03
CA GLU A 39 -1.36 6.56 27.56
C GLU A 39 -1.56 5.60 26.39
N ALA A 40 -0.65 4.65 26.23
CA ALA A 40 -0.66 3.70 25.12
C ALA A 40 0.13 2.45 25.52
N ASP A 41 -0.42 1.68 26.47
CA ASP A 41 0.24 0.47 26.96
C ASP A 41 0.08 -0.66 25.94
N GLY A 42 1.16 -1.43 25.76
CA GLY A 42 1.19 -2.56 24.82
C GLY A 42 1.44 -2.17 23.35
N ILE A 43 1.41 -0.90 22.99
CA ILE A 43 1.69 -0.45 21.61
C ILE A 43 3.22 -0.36 21.40
N ARG A 44 3.71 -1.02 20.35
CA ARG A 44 5.14 -1.05 19.96
C ARG A 44 5.41 -0.50 18.58
N GLN A 45 4.38 -0.37 17.73
CA GLN A 45 4.53 0.10 16.37
C GLN A 45 3.38 1.04 16.00
N VAL A 46 3.70 2.09 15.25
CA VAL A 46 2.71 2.98 14.62
C VAL A 46 2.98 3.01 13.13
N LYS A 47 1.97 2.72 12.33
CA LYS A 47 2.05 2.62 10.88
C LYS A 47 1.05 3.59 10.25
N LEU A 48 1.57 4.60 9.58
CA LEU A 48 0.76 5.54 8.80
C LEU A 48 0.56 4.98 7.39
N ILE A 49 -0.69 4.88 6.99
CA ILE A 49 -1.13 4.47 5.66
C ILE A 49 -1.84 5.67 5.02
N ASP A 50 -1.11 6.46 4.30
CA ASP A 50 -1.56 7.67 3.64
C ASP A 50 -1.40 7.60 2.11
N ALA A 51 -1.95 8.57 1.40
CA ALA A 51 -1.88 8.68 -0.05
C ALA A 51 -0.55 9.25 -0.58
N SER A 52 0.47 9.42 0.26
CA SER A 52 1.77 9.89 -0.20
C SER A 52 2.40 8.88 -1.19
N PRO A 53 3.14 9.36 -2.19
CA PRO A 53 3.78 8.49 -3.18
C PRO A 53 4.67 7.43 -2.55
N ILE A 54 4.67 6.23 -3.12
CA ILE A 54 5.57 5.15 -2.74
C ILE A 54 6.87 5.29 -3.53
N GLY A 55 7.90 5.80 -2.87
CA GLY A 55 9.22 5.92 -3.50
C GLY A 55 9.22 6.93 -4.66
N ILE A 56 10.42 7.35 -5.03
CA ILE A 56 10.70 8.25 -6.17
C ILE A 56 11.49 7.53 -7.27
N ASN A 57 11.71 6.23 -7.09
CA ASN A 57 12.60 5.46 -7.96
C ASN A 57 11.78 4.59 -8.91
N VAL A 58 11.94 4.84 -10.21
CA VAL A 58 11.38 4.03 -11.31
C VAL A 58 11.72 2.53 -11.24
N ARG A 59 12.70 2.14 -10.41
CA ARG A 59 13.08 0.74 -10.17
C ARG A 59 12.18 0.03 -9.17
N SER A 60 11.32 0.75 -8.46
CA SER A 60 10.31 0.15 -7.58
C SER A 60 9.05 -0.17 -8.38
N THR A 61 8.59 -1.40 -8.30
CA THR A 61 7.36 -1.86 -8.96
C THR A 61 6.37 -2.41 -7.95
N VAL A 62 5.11 -2.58 -8.36
CA VAL A 62 4.06 -3.22 -7.55
C VAL A 62 4.55 -4.55 -7.01
N ALA A 63 5.15 -5.40 -7.85
CA ALA A 63 5.67 -6.72 -7.44
C ALA A 63 6.82 -6.63 -6.44
N THR A 64 7.73 -5.65 -6.56
CA THR A 64 8.82 -5.50 -5.59
C THR A 64 8.33 -4.98 -4.27
N TYR A 65 7.42 -4.02 -4.28
CA TYR A 65 6.88 -3.44 -3.06
C TYR A 65 6.03 -4.45 -2.27
N ALA A 66 5.23 -5.28 -2.97
CA ALA A 66 4.46 -6.37 -2.37
C ALA A 66 5.30 -7.62 -2.04
N ASN A 67 6.62 -7.60 -2.22
CA ASN A 67 7.54 -8.73 -2.04
C ASN A 67 7.20 -9.97 -2.91
N VAL A 68 6.46 -9.81 -3.99
CA VAL A 68 6.14 -10.87 -4.96
C VAL A 68 7.34 -11.17 -5.85
N HIS A 69 8.03 -10.14 -6.33
CA HIS A 69 9.17 -10.28 -7.23
C HIS A 69 10.32 -11.11 -6.62
N ASP A 70 10.64 -10.92 -5.35
CA ASP A 70 11.70 -11.68 -4.68
C ASP A 70 11.37 -13.16 -4.56
N GLU A 71 10.12 -13.52 -4.34
CA GLU A 71 9.68 -14.90 -4.32
C GLU A 71 9.68 -15.51 -5.73
N LEU A 72 9.23 -14.75 -6.75
CA LEU A 72 9.33 -15.20 -8.14
C LEU A 72 10.77 -15.49 -8.56
N ARG A 73 11.74 -14.63 -8.21
CA ARG A 73 13.17 -14.88 -8.49
C ARG A 73 13.65 -16.22 -7.91
N LYS A 74 13.27 -16.54 -6.67
CA LYS A 74 13.61 -17.81 -6.02
C LYS A 74 12.98 -19.01 -6.74
N VAL A 75 11.78 -18.85 -7.28
CA VAL A 75 11.09 -19.89 -8.05
C VAL A 75 11.80 -20.10 -9.40
N PHE A 76 12.07 -19.03 -10.13
CA PHE A 76 12.71 -19.10 -11.45
C PHE A 76 14.15 -19.67 -11.38
N ALA A 77 14.90 -19.35 -10.32
CA ALA A 77 16.23 -19.92 -10.09
C ALA A 77 16.23 -21.46 -9.94
N LYS A 78 15.07 -22.05 -9.64
CA LYS A 78 14.93 -23.52 -9.48
C LYS A 78 14.52 -24.23 -10.78
N THR A 79 14.18 -23.50 -11.84
CA THR A 79 13.80 -24.10 -13.13
C THR A 79 14.95 -24.88 -13.75
N PRO A 80 14.67 -25.90 -14.59
CA PRO A 80 15.71 -26.66 -15.28
C PRO A 80 16.65 -25.81 -16.13
N ASP A 81 16.08 -24.83 -16.85
CA ASP A 81 16.84 -23.91 -17.71
C ASP A 81 17.76 -22.99 -16.91
N ALA A 82 17.27 -22.43 -15.80
CA ALA A 82 18.11 -21.62 -14.93
C ALA A 82 19.29 -22.42 -14.36
N LYS A 83 19.04 -23.64 -13.89
CA LYS A 83 20.09 -24.54 -13.38
C LYS A 83 21.11 -24.92 -14.45
N LYS A 84 20.65 -25.23 -15.67
CA LYS A 84 21.51 -25.55 -16.81
C LYS A 84 22.50 -24.41 -17.11
N HIS A 85 22.07 -23.16 -16.98
CA HIS A 85 22.90 -21.99 -17.23
C HIS A 85 23.59 -21.44 -15.97
N GLY A 86 23.38 -22.05 -14.80
CA GLY A 86 23.98 -21.63 -13.53
C GLY A 86 23.41 -20.33 -12.95
N TYR A 87 22.20 -19.94 -13.36
CA TYR A 87 21.55 -18.73 -12.82
C TYR A 87 21.00 -18.97 -11.43
N LYS A 88 21.23 -17.98 -10.55
CA LYS A 88 20.74 -17.92 -9.17
C LYS A 88 19.64 -16.88 -9.06
N ASP A 89 18.95 -16.81 -7.92
CA ASP A 89 17.88 -15.83 -7.63
C ASP A 89 18.32 -14.37 -7.83
N GLY A 90 19.56 -14.03 -7.46
CA GLY A 90 20.13 -12.71 -7.70
C GLY A 90 20.25 -12.35 -9.19
N ASP A 91 20.48 -13.32 -10.07
CA ASP A 91 20.63 -13.07 -11.51
C ASP A 91 19.29 -12.63 -12.17
N PHE A 92 18.15 -12.96 -11.55
CA PHE A 92 16.81 -12.56 -11.97
C PHE A 92 16.38 -11.16 -11.47
N SER A 93 17.24 -10.45 -10.74
CA SER A 93 16.98 -9.07 -10.37
C SER A 93 17.16 -8.15 -11.57
N TYR A 94 16.14 -7.41 -11.97
CA TYR A 94 16.29 -6.40 -13.01
C TYR A 94 17.09 -5.18 -12.53
N ASN A 95 17.34 -5.04 -11.22
CA ASN A 95 18.16 -3.95 -10.68
C ASN A 95 19.67 -4.25 -10.73
N THR A 96 20.07 -5.48 -10.44
CA THR A 96 21.48 -5.84 -10.25
C THR A 96 21.88 -7.16 -10.92
N GLY A 97 20.89 -7.94 -11.42
CA GLY A 97 21.12 -9.28 -11.94
C GLY A 97 21.66 -9.30 -13.36
N LYS A 98 22.23 -10.46 -13.76
CA LYS A 98 22.80 -10.67 -15.09
C LYS A 98 21.74 -10.73 -16.20
N LEU A 99 20.49 -11.04 -15.83
CA LEU A 99 19.38 -11.16 -16.78
C LEU A 99 18.63 -9.84 -17.02
N ARG A 100 19.10 -8.73 -16.45
CA ARG A 100 18.57 -7.41 -16.72
C ARG A 100 18.84 -6.97 -18.16
N CYS A 101 18.03 -6.09 -18.70
CA CYS A 101 18.24 -5.49 -20.00
C CYS A 101 19.53 -4.67 -20.00
N PRO A 102 20.51 -4.97 -20.89
CA PRO A 102 21.76 -4.21 -20.91
C PRO A 102 21.62 -2.80 -21.48
N THR A 103 20.59 -2.55 -22.29
CA THR A 103 20.37 -1.25 -22.97
C THR A 103 19.83 -0.19 -22.01
N CYS A 104 18.85 -0.52 -21.20
CA CYS A 104 18.28 0.40 -20.20
C CYS A 104 18.75 0.11 -18.78
N ASP A 105 19.69 -0.78 -18.60
CA ASP A 105 20.18 -1.20 -17.26
C ASP A 105 19.06 -1.60 -16.28
N GLY A 106 17.97 -2.16 -16.81
CA GLY A 106 16.83 -2.64 -16.04
C GLY A 106 15.84 -1.57 -15.60
N THR A 107 15.91 -0.35 -16.12
CA THR A 107 14.89 0.68 -15.87
C THR A 107 13.61 0.47 -16.66
N GLY A 108 13.68 -0.21 -17.82
CA GLY A 108 12.58 -0.37 -18.75
C GLY A 108 12.41 0.81 -19.71
N VAL A 109 12.99 1.96 -19.38
CA VAL A 109 12.89 3.21 -20.14
C VAL A 109 14.27 3.75 -20.50
N ILE A 110 14.32 4.66 -21.48
CA ILE A 110 15.49 5.47 -21.83
C ILE A 110 15.07 6.92 -21.71
N SER A 111 15.78 7.68 -20.89
CA SER A 111 15.57 9.11 -20.75
C SER A 111 16.28 9.85 -21.88
N LEU A 112 15.54 10.66 -22.61
CA LEU A 112 16.06 11.51 -23.67
C LEU A 112 16.21 12.93 -23.12
N ASP A 113 17.46 13.41 -23.05
CA ASP A 113 17.75 14.82 -22.79
C ASP A 113 17.34 15.66 -24.00
N VAL A 114 16.28 16.44 -23.84
CA VAL A 114 15.78 17.36 -24.88
C VAL A 114 16.11 18.78 -24.42
N GLN A 115 17.10 19.42 -25.07
CA GLN A 115 17.52 20.77 -24.73
C GLN A 115 16.32 21.70 -24.49
N PHE A 116 16.30 22.39 -23.34
CA PHE A 116 15.28 23.34 -22.89
C PHE A 116 13.89 22.74 -22.54
N LEU A 117 13.73 21.42 -22.53
CA LEU A 117 12.49 20.73 -22.10
C LEU A 117 12.84 19.75 -20.96
N PRO A 118 11.85 19.34 -20.14
CA PRO A 118 12.04 18.23 -19.22
C PRO A 118 12.45 16.95 -19.98
N ASP A 119 13.29 16.13 -19.37
CA ASP A 119 13.65 14.81 -19.91
C ASP A 119 12.41 14.02 -20.27
N VAL A 120 12.42 13.36 -21.41
CA VAL A 120 11.32 12.52 -21.89
C VAL A 120 11.73 11.06 -21.79
N ASP A 121 11.03 10.31 -20.96
CA ASP A 121 11.21 8.87 -20.85
C ASP A 121 10.45 8.14 -21.94
N ILE A 122 11.15 7.33 -22.72
CA ILE A 122 10.56 6.45 -23.73
C ILE A 122 10.81 4.98 -23.37
N PRO A 123 9.88 4.05 -23.68
CA PRO A 123 10.10 2.63 -23.49
C PRO A 123 11.41 2.18 -24.19
N CYS A 124 12.20 1.40 -23.49
CA CYS A 124 13.46 0.86 -24.03
C CYS A 124 13.17 0.05 -25.33
N PRO A 125 13.83 0.34 -26.46
CA PRO A 125 13.57 -0.34 -27.73
C PRO A 125 13.87 -1.83 -27.70
N ASP A 126 14.82 -2.26 -26.85
CA ASP A 126 15.23 -3.66 -26.78
C ASP A 126 14.32 -4.51 -25.90
N CYS A 127 13.99 -4.06 -24.69
CA CYS A 127 13.14 -4.80 -23.75
C CYS A 127 11.68 -4.36 -23.74
N ARG A 128 11.33 -3.24 -24.39
CA ARG A 128 9.97 -2.71 -24.50
C ARG A 128 9.27 -2.53 -23.14
N GLY A 129 10.02 -2.08 -22.13
CA GLY A 129 9.51 -1.88 -20.78
C GLY A 129 9.68 -3.08 -19.84
N SER A 130 9.94 -4.29 -20.34
CA SER A 130 10.01 -5.51 -19.49
C SER A 130 11.18 -5.51 -18.51
N ARG A 131 12.18 -4.63 -18.67
CA ARG A 131 13.38 -4.49 -17.82
C ARG A 131 14.39 -5.66 -17.95
N TYR A 132 14.05 -6.70 -18.68
CA TYR A 132 14.82 -7.92 -18.80
C TYR A 132 15.45 -8.09 -20.18
N SER A 133 16.57 -8.82 -20.23
CA SER A 133 17.16 -9.25 -21.48
C SER A 133 16.33 -10.35 -22.15
N LYS A 134 16.51 -10.55 -23.45
CA LYS A 134 15.83 -11.63 -24.20
C LYS A 134 16.10 -13.02 -23.62
N VAL A 135 17.26 -13.21 -22.99
CA VAL A 135 17.62 -14.49 -22.33
C VAL A 135 16.67 -14.79 -21.16
N ALA A 136 16.25 -13.79 -20.39
CA ALA A 136 15.29 -13.99 -19.31
C ALA A 136 13.94 -14.54 -19.81
N GLY A 137 13.50 -14.13 -21.01
CA GLY A 137 12.28 -14.62 -21.66
C GLY A 137 12.35 -16.08 -22.12
N SER A 138 13.55 -16.65 -22.30
CA SER A 138 13.73 -18.07 -22.64
C SER A 138 13.69 -19.01 -21.44
N ILE A 139 13.84 -18.48 -20.23
CA ILE A 139 13.78 -19.25 -18.99
C ILE A 139 12.33 -19.33 -18.55
N ARG A 140 11.71 -20.48 -18.70
CA ARG A 140 10.28 -20.67 -18.47
C ARG A 140 10.01 -21.61 -17.31
N ARG A 141 8.91 -21.38 -16.65
CA ARG A 141 8.34 -22.21 -15.60
C ARG A 141 6.97 -22.72 -16.06
N GLU A 142 6.74 -24.02 -15.91
CA GLU A 142 5.43 -24.63 -16.08
C GLU A 142 4.61 -24.40 -14.80
N ASN A 143 3.35 -23.96 -14.94
CA ASN A 143 2.39 -23.84 -13.85
C ASN A 143 1.57 -25.14 -13.69
N ALA A 144 0.68 -25.21 -12.71
CA ALA A 144 -0.17 -26.37 -12.47
C ALA A 144 -1.17 -26.66 -13.61
N ALA A 145 -1.46 -25.70 -14.47
CA ALA A 145 -2.31 -25.84 -15.64
C ALA A 145 -1.54 -26.34 -16.88
N GLY A 146 -0.23 -26.51 -16.80
CA GLY A 146 0.63 -26.92 -17.92
C GLY A 146 1.06 -25.77 -18.82
N GLU A 147 0.87 -24.50 -18.40
CA GLU A 147 1.27 -23.32 -19.13
C GLU A 147 2.69 -22.89 -18.75
N PHE A 148 3.42 -22.39 -19.74
CA PHE A 148 4.81 -21.98 -19.57
C PHE A 148 4.92 -20.46 -19.58
N HIS A 149 5.37 -19.88 -18.47
CA HIS A 149 5.60 -18.45 -18.30
C HIS A 149 7.05 -18.16 -17.94
N SER A 150 7.61 -17.10 -18.52
CA SER A 150 8.86 -16.50 -18.10
C SER A 150 8.61 -15.42 -17.02
N LEU A 151 9.67 -15.02 -16.30
CA LEU A 151 9.56 -13.96 -15.31
C LEU A 151 9.15 -12.60 -15.93
N PRO A 152 9.71 -12.16 -17.08
CA PRO A 152 9.23 -10.96 -17.78
C PRO A 152 7.74 -11.03 -18.11
N GLU A 153 7.24 -12.16 -18.64
CA GLU A 153 5.82 -12.33 -18.96
C GLU A 153 4.93 -12.20 -17.72
N LEU A 154 5.33 -12.77 -16.58
CA LEU A 154 4.58 -12.61 -15.33
C LEU A 154 4.60 -11.15 -14.83
N MET A 155 5.71 -10.43 -15.02
CA MET A 155 5.79 -9.01 -14.64
C MET A 155 4.89 -8.11 -15.49
N ASP A 156 4.60 -8.50 -16.73
CA ASP A 156 3.68 -7.79 -17.64
C ASP A 156 2.19 -8.14 -17.39
N MET A 157 1.90 -9.17 -16.59
CA MET A 157 0.52 -9.55 -16.25
C MET A 157 -0.07 -8.60 -15.21
N ASP A 158 -1.37 -8.35 -15.32
CA ASP A 158 -2.15 -7.79 -14.22
C ASP A 158 -2.22 -8.81 -13.06
N ILE A 159 -2.54 -8.29 -11.86
CA ILE A 159 -2.54 -9.11 -10.63
C ILE A 159 -3.55 -10.26 -10.72
N ASN A 160 -4.71 -10.08 -11.38
CA ASN A 160 -5.70 -11.15 -11.52
C ASN A 160 -5.14 -12.29 -12.38
N SER A 161 -4.59 -11.96 -13.55
CA SER A 161 -3.96 -12.94 -14.46
C SER A 161 -2.75 -13.61 -13.82
N ALA A 162 -1.91 -12.85 -13.10
CA ALA A 162 -0.76 -13.38 -12.38
C ALA A 162 -1.17 -14.31 -11.22
N LEU A 163 -2.32 -14.07 -10.59
CA LEU A 163 -2.87 -14.94 -9.55
C LEU A 163 -3.20 -16.33 -10.11
N ASP A 164 -3.81 -16.39 -11.29
CA ASP A 164 -4.13 -17.65 -11.96
C ASP A 164 -2.84 -18.38 -12.41
N ALA A 165 -1.91 -17.66 -13.03
CA ALA A 165 -0.63 -18.21 -13.46
C ALA A 165 0.27 -18.71 -12.31
N CYS A 166 0.08 -18.18 -11.10
CA CYS A 166 0.85 -18.53 -9.89
C CYS A 166 0.02 -19.28 -8.84
N ALA A 167 -1.13 -19.85 -9.20
CA ALA A 167 -2.05 -20.48 -8.24
C ALA A 167 -1.41 -21.60 -7.42
N ASP A 168 -0.43 -22.32 -7.97
CA ASP A 168 0.35 -23.37 -7.33
C ASP A 168 1.47 -22.86 -6.39
N LEU A 169 1.76 -21.55 -6.41
CA LEU A 169 2.78 -20.91 -5.59
C LEU A 169 2.13 -20.26 -4.35
N LYS A 170 1.92 -21.06 -3.30
CA LYS A 170 1.14 -20.68 -2.11
C LYS A 170 1.44 -19.26 -1.56
N LEU A 171 2.73 -18.92 -1.37
CA LEU A 171 3.11 -17.64 -0.78
C LEU A 171 2.83 -16.47 -1.74
N ILE A 172 3.11 -16.66 -3.03
CA ILE A 172 2.88 -15.65 -4.07
C ILE A 172 1.38 -15.44 -4.26
N SER A 173 0.60 -16.52 -4.42
CA SER A 173 -0.84 -16.43 -4.60
C SER A 173 -1.54 -15.81 -3.39
N GLN A 174 -1.04 -16.02 -2.17
CA GLN A 174 -1.55 -15.35 -0.98
C GLN A 174 -1.34 -13.84 -1.05
N ARG A 175 -0.15 -13.37 -1.43
CA ARG A 175 0.14 -11.94 -1.59
C ARG A 175 -0.68 -11.29 -2.71
N LEU A 176 -0.80 -11.98 -3.85
CA LEU A 176 -1.59 -11.51 -4.98
C LEU A 176 -3.09 -11.40 -4.64
N ARG A 177 -3.63 -12.34 -3.85
CA ARG A 177 -5.01 -12.25 -3.34
C ARG A 177 -5.22 -11.01 -2.48
N VAL A 178 -4.31 -10.71 -1.57
CA VAL A 178 -4.39 -9.48 -0.76
C VAL A 178 -4.44 -8.24 -1.65
N LEU A 179 -3.59 -8.15 -2.68
CA LEU A 179 -3.61 -7.04 -3.64
C LEU A 179 -4.94 -6.96 -4.39
N ARG A 180 -5.44 -8.08 -4.91
CA ARG A 180 -6.74 -8.16 -5.59
C ARG A 180 -7.88 -7.73 -4.67
N ASP A 181 -7.91 -8.25 -3.45
CA ASP A 181 -8.95 -7.99 -2.46
C ASP A 181 -8.94 -6.53 -1.96
N LEU A 182 -7.83 -5.82 -2.14
CA LEU A 182 -7.72 -4.37 -1.97
C LEU A 182 -8.09 -3.56 -3.24
N GLY A 183 -8.68 -4.19 -4.25
CA GLY A 183 -9.09 -3.51 -5.49
C GLY A 183 -7.94 -3.13 -6.41
N LEU A 184 -6.76 -3.76 -6.27
CA LEU A 184 -5.58 -3.51 -7.12
C LEU A 184 -5.41 -4.56 -8.23
N GLY A 185 -6.41 -5.42 -8.45
CA GLY A 185 -6.34 -6.56 -9.36
C GLY A 185 -6.00 -6.21 -10.82
N TYR A 186 -6.27 -4.98 -11.24
CA TYR A 186 -6.01 -4.48 -12.60
C TYR A 186 -4.59 -3.95 -12.81
N LEU A 187 -3.84 -3.67 -11.74
CA LEU A 187 -2.46 -3.20 -11.85
C LEU A 187 -1.54 -4.30 -12.37
N THR A 188 -0.57 -3.94 -13.21
CA THR A 188 0.45 -4.90 -13.64
C THR A 188 1.51 -5.08 -12.55
N LEU A 189 2.09 -6.29 -12.46
CA LEU A 189 3.16 -6.56 -11.50
C LEU A 189 4.40 -5.68 -11.71
N GLY A 190 4.69 -5.36 -12.98
CA GLY A 190 5.81 -4.52 -13.38
C GLY A 190 5.55 -3.03 -13.33
N GLU A 191 4.33 -2.60 -12.99
CA GLU A 191 3.98 -1.18 -12.91
C GLU A 191 4.82 -0.44 -11.89
N GLU A 192 5.31 0.73 -12.27
CA GLU A 192 6.18 1.55 -11.43
C GLU A 192 5.41 2.19 -10.28
N THR A 193 5.95 2.12 -9.06
CA THR A 193 5.26 2.71 -7.90
C THR A 193 5.07 4.23 -7.97
N PRO A 194 5.94 5.02 -8.63
CA PRO A 194 5.71 6.46 -8.81
C PRO A 194 4.54 6.80 -9.74
N SER A 195 4.10 5.88 -10.62
CA SER A 195 2.97 6.11 -11.54
C SER A 195 1.61 5.90 -10.87
N LEU A 196 1.59 5.29 -9.69
CA LEU A 196 0.36 4.98 -8.97
C LEU A 196 -0.35 6.24 -8.47
N SER A 197 -1.67 6.24 -8.55
CA SER A 197 -2.50 7.23 -7.87
C SER A 197 -2.33 7.14 -6.35
N GLY A 198 -2.68 8.24 -5.64
CA GLY A 198 -2.57 8.26 -4.17
C GLY A 198 -3.32 7.11 -3.49
N GLY A 199 -4.54 6.79 -3.97
CA GLY A 199 -5.32 5.68 -3.42
C GLY A 199 -4.71 4.29 -3.71
N GLU A 200 -4.14 4.08 -4.90
CA GLU A 200 -3.41 2.84 -5.24
C GLU A 200 -2.15 2.69 -4.38
N ALA A 201 -1.37 3.76 -4.23
CA ALA A 201 -0.21 3.78 -3.37
C ALA A 201 -0.57 3.45 -1.91
N GLN A 202 -1.64 4.03 -1.39
CA GLN A 202 -2.13 3.76 -0.04
C GLN A 202 -2.52 2.29 0.15
N ARG A 203 -3.29 1.73 -0.78
CA ARG A 203 -3.68 0.30 -0.73
C ARG A 203 -2.49 -0.64 -0.89
N LEU A 204 -1.51 -0.28 -1.72
CA LEU A 204 -0.28 -1.07 -1.86
C LEU A 204 0.57 -1.03 -0.58
N LYS A 205 0.66 0.12 0.12
CA LYS A 205 1.28 0.22 1.45
C LYS A 205 0.59 -0.73 2.43
N LEU A 206 -0.73 -0.72 2.47
CA LEU A 206 -1.51 -1.60 3.32
C LEU A 206 -1.23 -3.07 3.01
N ALA A 207 -1.26 -3.48 1.72
CA ALA A 207 -0.95 -4.84 1.30
C ALA A 207 0.42 -5.32 1.79
N SER A 208 1.43 -4.45 1.78
CA SER A 208 2.79 -4.78 2.22
C SER A 208 2.90 -5.04 3.73
N GLU A 209 1.97 -4.50 4.50
CA GLU A 209 1.90 -4.67 5.97
C GLU A 209 1.04 -5.87 6.39
N MET A 210 0.18 -6.37 5.51
CA MET A 210 -0.64 -7.56 5.80
C MET A 210 0.22 -8.80 6.01
N GLY A 211 -0.14 -9.62 7.00
CA GLY A 211 0.56 -10.89 7.31
C GLY A 211 1.78 -10.76 8.22
N ARG A 212 2.11 -9.58 8.71
CA ARG A 212 3.10 -9.37 9.78
C ARG A 212 2.40 -9.42 11.15
N GLY A 213 3.14 -9.61 12.25
CA GLY A 213 2.59 -9.52 13.61
C GLY A 213 1.96 -8.14 13.84
N GLN A 214 0.71 -8.09 14.29
CA GLN A 214 -0.10 -6.87 14.30
C GLN A 214 -0.65 -6.52 15.68
N SER A 215 -0.57 -7.44 16.65
CA SER A 215 -1.21 -7.31 17.97
C SER A 215 -0.70 -6.16 18.85
N ASP A 216 0.44 -5.57 18.51
CA ASP A 216 1.06 -4.45 19.20
C ASP A 216 1.20 -3.20 18.29
N SER A 217 0.44 -3.18 17.20
CA SER A 217 0.52 -2.15 16.17
C SER A 217 -0.71 -1.26 16.15
N VAL A 218 -0.48 0.04 15.96
CA VAL A 218 -1.52 1.02 15.59
C VAL A 218 -1.39 1.33 14.12
N PHE A 219 -2.45 1.07 13.35
CA PHE A 219 -2.57 1.49 11.95
C PHE A 219 -3.38 2.78 11.89
N VAL A 220 -2.82 3.79 11.29
CA VAL A 220 -3.48 5.08 11.06
C VAL A 220 -3.71 5.26 9.57
N PHE A 221 -4.96 5.45 9.17
CA PHE A 221 -5.38 5.69 7.80
C PHE A 221 -5.86 7.13 7.65
N ASP A 222 -5.32 7.83 6.64
CA ASP A 222 -5.73 9.19 6.31
C ASP A 222 -6.54 9.16 5.01
N GLU A 223 -7.86 9.38 5.14
CA GLU A 223 -8.86 9.41 4.06
C GLU A 223 -8.75 8.23 3.07
N PRO A 224 -8.80 6.97 3.55
CA PRO A 224 -8.55 5.79 2.73
C PRO A 224 -9.62 5.48 1.67
N THR A 225 -10.75 6.17 1.68
CA THR A 225 -11.81 6.00 0.67
C THR A 225 -11.61 6.86 -0.57
N ILE A 226 -10.60 7.75 -0.59
CA ILE A 226 -10.34 8.60 -1.75
C ILE A 226 -10.14 7.77 -3.02
N GLY A 227 -10.96 8.05 -4.04
CA GLY A 227 -10.89 7.38 -5.34
C GLY A 227 -11.44 5.95 -5.35
N LEU A 228 -12.09 5.49 -4.27
CA LEU A 228 -12.79 4.22 -4.23
C LEU A 228 -14.21 4.34 -4.78
N HIS A 229 -14.62 3.30 -5.51
CA HIS A 229 -16.03 3.08 -5.79
C HIS A 229 -16.75 2.59 -4.51
N PRO A 230 -18.04 2.89 -4.28
CA PRO A 230 -18.75 2.44 -3.09
C PRO A 230 -18.68 0.94 -2.80
N SER A 231 -18.61 0.08 -3.86
CA SER A 231 -18.40 -1.36 -3.69
C SER A 231 -17.05 -1.70 -3.03
N ASP A 232 -16.03 -0.88 -3.26
CA ASP A 232 -14.67 -1.13 -2.77
C ASP A 232 -14.50 -0.65 -1.32
N VAL A 233 -15.36 0.26 -0.86
CA VAL A 233 -15.42 0.68 0.56
C VAL A 233 -15.74 -0.50 1.47
N MET A 234 -16.64 -1.40 1.05
CA MET A 234 -16.94 -2.62 1.81
C MET A 234 -15.73 -3.55 1.91
N THR A 235 -14.96 -3.66 0.84
CA THR A 235 -13.71 -4.43 0.84
C THR A 235 -12.68 -3.84 1.82
N LEU A 236 -12.55 -2.50 1.83
CA LEU A 236 -11.69 -1.80 2.77
C LEU A 236 -12.12 -2.03 4.23
N LEU A 237 -13.42 -1.98 4.53
CA LEU A 237 -13.95 -2.28 5.86
C LEU A 237 -13.62 -3.71 6.30
N ASN A 238 -13.72 -4.69 5.40
CA ASN A 238 -13.32 -6.08 5.70
C ASN A 238 -11.82 -6.19 6.02
N VAL A 239 -10.99 -5.38 5.37
CA VAL A 239 -9.54 -5.32 5.67
C VAL A 239 -9.30 -4.71 7.05
N PHE A 240 -9.99 -3.62 7.41
CA PHE A 240 -9.93 -3.06 8.76
C PHE A 240 -10.34 -4.09 9.81
N GLN A 241 -11.44 -4.81 9.59
CA GLN A 241 -11.89 -5.87 10.48
C GLN A 241 -10.82 -6.96 10.61
N SER A 242 -10.20 -7.38 9.50
CA SER A 242 -9.11 -8.35 9.54
C SER A 242 -7.92 -7.88 10.37
N LEU A 243 -7.53 -6.60 10.28
CA LEU A 243 -6.47 -6.04 11.12
C LEU A 243 -6.83 -6.10 12.61
N ILE A 244 -8.07 -5.72 12.94
CA ILE A 244 -8.61 -5.74 14.32
C ILE A 244 -8.66 -7.16 14.86
N ASP A 245 -9.12 -8.11 14.07
CA ASP A 245 -9.20 -9.54 14.44
C ASP A 245 -7.81 -10.15 14.72
N HIS A 246 -6.76 -9.59 14.11
CA HIS A 246 -5.37 -9.95 14.39
C HIS A 246 -4.73 -9.11 15.52
N GLY A 247 -5.56 -8.35 16.25
CA GLY A 247 -5.16 -7.61 17.45
C GLY A 247 -4.59 -6.22 17.21
N ALA A 248 -4.64 -5.70 15.99
CA ALA A 248 -4.23 -4.32 15.72
C ALA A 248 -5.25 -3.30 16.22
N THR A 249 -4.78 -2.12 16.56
CA THR A 249 -5.63 -0.94 16.74
C THR A 249 -5.71 -0.17 15.43
N VAL A 250 -6.92 0.13 14.96
CA VAL A 250 -7.14 0.85 13.69
C VAL A 250 -7.72 2.24 13.98
N ILE A 251 -7.01 3.27 13.54
CA ILE A 251 -7.45 4.66 13.60
C ILE A 251 -7.64 5.16 12.17
N VAL A 252 -8.82 5.69 11.85
CA VAL A 252 -9.14 6.16 10.51
C VAL A 252 -9.59 7.61 10.60
N ILE A 253 -8.97 8.49 9.82
CA ILE A 253 -9.45 9.84 9.57
C ILE A 253 -10.35 9.75 8.34
N GLU A 254 -11.65 10.01 8.49
CA GLU A 254 -12.60 9.84 7.39
C GLU A 254 -13.83 10.74 7.52
N HIS A 255 -14.46 10.95 6.37
CA HIS A 255 -15.75 11.65 6.25
C HIS A 255 -16.78 10.84 5.46
N ASP A 256 -16.39 9.68 4.92
CA ASP A 256 -17.32 8.73 4.29
C ASP A 256 -18.28 8.15 5.34
N LEU A 257 -19.60 8.26 5.05
CA LEU A 257 -20.64 7.90 6.01
C LEU A 257 -20.74 6.39 6.25
N ASP A 258 -20.41 5.58 5.27
CA ASP A 258 -20.45 4.12 5.43
C ASP A 258 -19.32 3.64 6.32
N VAL A 259 -18.14 4.25 6.20
CA VAL A 259 -17.00 3.96 7.11
C VAL A 259 -17.32 4.45 8.53
N ILE A 260 -17.87 5.66 8.67
CA ILE A 260 -18.22 6.25 9.98
C ILE A 260 -19.27 5.39 10.71
N ARG A 261 -20.30 4.89 10.00
CA ARG A 261 -21.34 4.03 10.57
C ARG A 261 -20.83 2.69 11.08
N ASN A 262 -19.73 2.19 10.52
CA ASN A 262 -19.09 0.95 10.89
C ASN A 262 -18.02 1.08 11.99
N ALA A 263 -17.78 2.29 12.51
CA ALA A 263 -16.80 2.51 13.55
C ALA A 263 -17.28 2.04 14.93
N ASP A 264 -16.39 1.45 15.73
CA ASP A 264 -16.66 1.12 17.13
C ASP A 264 -16.75 2.38 18.00
N TYR A 265 -15.88 3.35 17.70
CA TYR A 265 -15.79 4.60 18.46
C TYR A 265 -15.41 5.76 17.53
N ILE A 266 -16.08 6.88 17.71
CA ILE A 266 -15.92 8.10 16.89
C ILE A 266 -15.45 9.24 17.78
N ILE A 267 -14.51 10.02 17.27
CA ILE A 267 -14.09 11.32 17.77
C ILE A 267 -14.49 12.34 16.70
N ASP A 268 -15.48 13.16 16.99
CA ASP A 268 -15.98 14.18 16.07
C ASP A 268 -15.38 15.54 16.39
N MET A 269 -14.76 16.16 15.40
CA MET A 269 -14.04 17.43 15.53
C MET A 269 -14.79 18.57 14.87
N GLY A 270 -14.77 19.71 15.53
CA GLY A 270 -15.50 20.90 15.06
C GLY A 270 -15.34 22.10 16.00
N PRO A 271 -16.40 22.94 16.14
CA PRO A 271 -17.69 22.88 15.41
C PRO A 271 -17.60 23.31 13.95
N GLY A 272 -16.58 24.10 13.57
CA GLY A 272 -16.31 24.60 12.23
C GLY A 272 -14.91 24.22 11.75
N GLY A 273 -14.47 24.86 10.64
CA GLY A 273 -13.11 24.78 10.14
C GLY A 273 -12.28 26.02 10.48
N GLY A 274 -10.96 25.96 10.28
CA GLY A 274 -10.04 27.06 10.56
C GLY A 274 -10.06 27.50 12.03
N SER A 275 -10.23 28.79 12.28
CA SER A 275 -10.22 29.37 13.66
C SER A 275 -11.36 28.87 14.56
N GLU A 276 -12.42 28.32 13.99
CA GLU A 276 -13.54 27.74 14.73
C GLU A 276 -13.42 26.23 14.94
N GLY A 277 -12.35 25.63 14.41
CA GLY A 277 -12.02 24.22 14.55
C GLY A 277 -11.18 23.90 15.79
N GLY A 278 -10.49 22.76 15.74
CA GLY A 278 -9.50 22.34 16.73
C GLY A 278 -10.08 21.84 18.05
N ARG A 279 -11.39 21.52 18.11
CA ARG A 279 -12.05 21.03 19.32
C ARG A 279 -12.73 19.68 19.06
N ILE A 280 -12.73 18.83 20.07
CA ILE A 280 -13.57 17.64 20.08
C ILE A 280 -14.98 18.09 20.52
N VAL A 281 -15.98 17.91 19.65
CA VAL A 281 -17.36 18.32 19.89
C VAL A 281 -18.21 17.15 20.40
N ALA A 282 -17.89 15.92 20.01
CA ALA A 282 -18.55 14.73 20.50
C ALA A 282 -17.61 13.51 20.43
N THR A 283 -17.83 12.55 21.32
CA THR A 283 -17.15 11.24 21.27
C THR A 283 -18.12 10.14 21.65
N GLY A 284 -17.94 8.94 21.10
CA GLY A 284 -18.74 7.78 21.46
C GLY A 284 -19.01 6.85 20.27
N THR A 285 -19.92 5.91 20.45
CA THR A 285 -20.39 5.03 19.38
C THR A 285 -21.19 5.81 18.33
N PRO A 286 -21.40 5.28 17.11
CA PRO A 286 -22.24 5.94 16.10
C PRO A 286 -23.61 6.37 16.62
N ALA A 287 -24.24 5.55 17.48
CA ALA A 287 -25.55 5.89 18.09
C ALA A 287 -25.46 7.10 19.04
N GLN A 288 -24.38 7.21 19.81
CA GLN A 288 -24.13 8.36 20.70
C GLN A 288 -23.84 9.64 19.92
N ILE A 289 -23.05 9.53 18.84
CA ILE A 289 -22.75 10.66 17.96
C ILE A 289 -24.02 11.18 17.26
N ARG A 290 -24.89 10.28 16.80
CA ARG A 290 -26.21 10.63 16.25
C ARG A 290 -27.07 11.43 17.22
N ALA A 291 -26.99 11.13 18.51
CA ALA A 291 -27.72 11.82 19.57
C ALA A 291 -27.05 13.15 20.01
N ALA A 292 -25.82 13.40 19.64
CA ALA A 292 -25.08 14.58 20.06
C ALA A 292 -25.50 15.83 19.26
N LYS A 293 -26.07 16.82 19.94
CA LYS A 293 -26.62 18.03 19.31
C LYS A 293 -25.56 18.89 18.60
N ASP A 294 -24.35 18.89 19.13
CA ASP A 294 -23.23 19.70 18.64
C ASP A 294 -22.43 19.01 17.52
N SER A 295 -22.72 17.74 17.24
CA SER A 295 -22.08 16.96 16.18
C SER A 295 -22.68 17.31 14.82
N ALA A 296 -21.84 17.86 13.93
CA ALA A 296 -22.22 18.02 12.53
C ALA A 296 -22.38 16.64 11.86
N THR A 297 -21.46 15.72 12.12
CA THR A 297 -21.46 14.34 11.60
C THR A 297 -22.71 13.57 12.05
N GLY A 298 -23.13 13.72 13.30
CA GLY A 298 -24.29 13.04 13.88
C GLY A 298 -25.61 13.27 13.15
N ARG A 299 -25.71 14.34 12.36
CA ARG A 299 -26.91 14.66 11.56
C ARG A 299 -27.05 13.81 10.30
N PHE A 300 -25.96 13.12 9.89
CA PHE A 300 -25.89 12.39 8.62
C PHE A 300 -25.68 10.88 8.80
N ILE A 301 -25.32 10.40 9.98
CA ILE A 301 -25.07 8.97 10.27
C ILE A 301 -26.27 8.24 10.86
#